data_5c7fae3942fe1e2da1f32405af5acf85
#
_entry.id   5c7fae3942fe1e2da1f32405af5acf85
#
_cell.length_a   1.000
_cell.length_b   1.000
_cell.length_c   1.000
_cell.angle_alpha   90.00
_cell.angle_beta   90.00
_cell.angle_gamma   90.00
#
_symmetry.space_group_name_H-M   'P 1'
#
loop_
_entity.id
_entity.type
_entity.pdbx_description
1 polymer ?
#
loop_
_entity_poly.entity_id
_entity_poly.type
_entity_poly.pdbx_seq_one_letter_code
_entity_poly.pdbx_strand_id
1 'polypeptide(L)'
;HRSEFERLFPDLIGREPLECAQWAAAESGAVVLLKGAHSLIADPNGVVHQLVDTSEQVARTGLGDLLAGFAVGWGARCLACGEEPRGTVLAAAALLHAEASRTSENASSASEIAKTLAELTRRICAN
;
A
#
# COMPACT_ATOMS: atom_id res chain seq x y z
N HIS A 1 1.20 9.27 2.05
CA HIS A 1 2.07 9.93 3.03
C HIS A 1 1.28 10.98 3.80
N ARG A 2 1.65 11.21 5.09
CA ARG A 2 0.88 12.10 5.98
C ARG A 2 0.70 13.52 5.44
N SER A 3 1.73 14.12 4.89
CA SER A 3 1.67 15.47 4.33
C SER A 3 0.75 15.59 3.11
N GLU A 4 0.63 14.56 2.31
CA GLU A 4 -0.32 14.50 1.19
C GLU A 4 -1.74 14.34 1.70
N PHE A 5 -1.91 13.49 2.72
CA PHE A 5 -3.19 13.27 3.39
C PHE A 5 -3.74 14.57 3.99
N GLU A 6 -2.91 15.32 4.72
CA GLU A 6 -3.31 16.58 5.36
C GLU A 6 -3.69 17.67 4.35
N ARG A 7 -3.18 17.61 3.11
CA ARG A 7 -3.62 18.50 2.03
C ARG A 7 -4.99 18.12 1.47
N LEU A 8 -5.30 16.82 1.44
CA LEU A 8 -6.61 16.33 0.97
C LEU A 8 -7.69 16.47 2.04
N PHE A 9 -7.31 16.31 3.30
CA PHE A 9 -8.22 16.29 4.45
C PHE A 9 -7.71 17.24 5.56
N PRO A 10 -7.76 18.56 5.35
CA PRO A 10 -7.20 19.53 6.30
C PRO A 10 -7.89 19.52 7.67
N ASP A 11 -9.16 19.11 7.74
CA ASP A 11 -9.94 19.01 8.98
C ASP A 11 -9.48 17.87 9.89
N LEU A 12 -8.64 16.98 9.40
CA LEU A 12 -8.08 15.85 10.14
C LEU A 12 -6.64 16.07 10.62
N ILE A 13 -6.10 17.26 10.43
CA ILE A 13 -4.76 17.62 10.92
C ILE A 13 -4.72 17.46 12.44
N GLY A 14 -3.71 16.72 12.93
CA GLY A 14 -3.52 16.47 14.36
C GLY A 14 -4.34 15.31 14.94
N ARG A 15 -5.20 14.66 14.13
CA ARG A 15 -5.92 13.45 14.55
C ARG A 15 -5.04 12.21 14.52
N GLU A 16 -5.45 11.18 15.27
CA GLU A 16 -4.77 9.89 15.28
C GLU A 16 -4.80 9.21 13.90
N PRO A 17 -3.68 8.55 13.47
CA PRO A 17 -3.61 7.93 12.15
C PRO A 17 -4.73 6.94 11.85
N LEU A 18 -5.16 6.16 12.84
CA LEU A 18 -6.25 5.19 12.69
C LEU A 18 -7.57 5.89 12.35
N GLU A 19 -7.91 6.93 13.12
CA GLU A 19 -9.11 7.75 12.89
C GLU A 19 -9.07 8.40 11.50
N CYS A 20 -7.90 8.93 11.11
CA CYS A 20 -7.68 9.52 9.80
C CYS A 20 -7.94 8.52 8.66
N ALA A 21 -7.38 7.33 8.75
CA ALA A 21 -7.53 6.30 7.71
C ALA A 21 -8.99 5.85 7.60
N GLN A 22 -9.66 5.59 8.70
CA GLN A 22 -11.07 5.18 8.74
C GLN A 22 -12.00 6.26 8.18
N TRP A 23 -11.81 7.50 8.61
CA TRP A 23 -12.62 8.62 8.13
C TRP A 23 -12.44 8.83 6.62
N ALA A 24 -11.21 8.84 6.14
CA ALA A 24 -10.92 9.03 4.72
C ALA A 24 -11.50 7.90 3.85
N ALA A 25 -11.46 6.65 4.32
CA ALA A 25 -12.07 5.52 3.62
C ALA A 25 -13.59 5.63 3.57
N ALA A 26 -14.24 5.97 4.68
CA ALA A 26 -15.68 6.16 4.75
C ALA A 26 -16.17 7.31 3.86
N GLU A 27 -15.48 8.45 3.90
CA GLU A 27 -15.85 9.65 3.14
C GLU A 27 -15.62 9.49 1.64
N SER A 28 -14.52 8.87 1.24
CA SER A 28 -14.18 8.66 -0.18
C SER A 28 -14.88 7.46 -0.81
N GLY A 29 -15.38 6.53 -0.01
CA GLY A 29 -15.88 5.23 -0.50
C GLY A 29 -14.79 4.33 -1.09
N ALA A 30 -13.52 4.65 -0.86
CA ALA A 30 -12.36 3.93 -1.39
C ALA A 30 -11.57 3.24 -0.28
N VAL A 31 -10.83 2.18 -0.64
CA VAL A 31 -9.82 1.61 0.25
C VAL A 31 -8.64 2.58 0.33
N VAL A 32 -8.28 2.98 1.54
CA VAL A 32 -7.23 3.98 1.80
C VAL A 32 -6.01 3.32 2.43
N LEU A 33 -4.85 3.50 1.83
CA LEU A 33 -3.55 3.19 2.44
C LEU A 33 -2.92 4.49 2.97
N LEU A 34 -2.88 4.64 4.28
CA LEU A 34 -2.16 5.70 4.97
C LEU A 34 -0.77 5.20 5.38
N LYS A 35 0.25 5.69 4.66
CA LYS A 35 1.66 5.32 4.90
C LYS A 35 2.21 6.04 6.13
N GLY A 36 2.91 5.30 6.98
CA GLY A 36 3.55 5.80 8.19
C GLY A 36 4.52 4.77 8.76
N ALA A 37 5.00 4.99 9.98
CA ALA A 37 5.82 4.02 10.73
C ALA A 37 5.09 2.66 10.82
N HIS A 38 3.79 2.71 10.98
CA HIS A 38 2.89 1.58 10.81
C HIS A 38 1.87 1.98 9.74
N SER A 39 1.97 1.39 8.56
CA SER A 39 1.01 1.66 7.50
C SER A 39 -0.35 1.07 7.82
N LEU A 40 -1.40 1.86 7.62
CA LEU A 40 -2.78 1.49 7.88
C LEU A 40 -3.55 1.39 6.58
N ILE A 41 -4.34 0.34 6.43
CA ILE A 41 -5.24 0.16 5.28
C ILE A 41 -6.65 0.07 5.82
N ALA A 42 -7.48 1.03 5.46
CA ALA A 42 -8.87 1.12 5.87
C ALA A 42 -9.82 0.85 4.72
N ASP A 43 -10.79 -0.01 4.94
CA ASP A 43 -11.94 -0.22 4.06
C ASP A 43 -13.06 0.77 4.39
N PRO A 44 -13.90 1.14 3.41
CA PRO A 44 -15.08 2.00 3.65
C PRO A 44 -16.07 1.41 4.67
N ASN A 45 -16.05 0.10 4.87
CA ASN A 45 -16.90 -0.60 5.85
C ASN A 45 -16.34 -0.58 7.28
N GLY A 46 -15.22 0.13 7.52
CA GLY A 46 -14.60 0.31 8.83
C GLY A 46 -13.56 -0.75 9.22
N VAL A 47 -13.36 -1.80 8.40
CA VAL A 47 -12.28 -2.77 8.64
C VAL A 47 -10.92 -2.10 8.40
N VAL A 48 -9.97 -2.31 9.32
CA VAL A 48 -8.61 -1.78 9.19
C VAL A 48 -7.58 -2.88 9.34
N HIS A 49 -6.61 -2.87 8.45
CA HIS A 49 -5.41 -3.70 8.51
C HIS A 49 -4.20 -2.82 8.85
N GLN A 50 -3.43 -3.22 9.83
CA GLN A 50 -2.16 -2.59 10.17
C GLN A 50 -1.01 -3.45 9.68
N LEU A 51 -0.11 -2.86 8.90
CA LEU A 51 1.11 -3.52 8.44
C LEU A 51 2.23 -3.25 9.45
N VAL A 52 2.75 -4.30 10.08
CA VAL A 52 3.74 -4.22 11.17
C VAL A 52 5.17 -4.27 10.63
N ASP A 53 5.39 -4.87 9.45
CA ASP A 53 6.71 -5.11 8.85
C ASP A 53 7.05 -4.17 7.70
N THR A 54 6.60 -2.93 7.75
CA THR A 54 7.06 -1.93 6.80
C THR A 54 8.40 -1.37 7.28
N SER A 55 9.52 -1.93 6.79
CA SER A 55 10.84 -1.44 7.15
C SER A 55 11.01 0.01 6.68
N GLU A 56 11.32 0.91 7.61
CA GLU A 56 11.68 2.30 7.33
C GLU A 56 12.97 2.44 6.51
N GLN A 57 13.71 1.35 6.34
CA GLN A 57 15.06 1.33 5.76
C GLN A 57 15.12 1.62 4.27
N VAL A 58 13.99 1.76 3.59
CA VAL A 58 13.98 1.91 2.13
C VAL A 58 13.19 3.14 1.70
N ALA A 59 13.44 4.29 2.30
CA ALA A 59 12.97 5.57 1.76
C ALA A 59 13.79 5.95 0.51
N ARG A 60 13.35 5.49 -0.66
CA ARG A 60 13.94 5.84 -1.96
C ARG A 60 12.92 6.58 -2.80
N THR A 61 13.41 7.52 -3.59
CA THR A 61 12.57 8.25 -4.57
C THR A 61 11.91 7.27 -5.54
N GLY A 62 10.60 7.43 -5.78
CA GLY A 62 9.82 6.61 -6.72
C GLY A 62 9.22 5.34 -6.13
N LEU A 63 9.53 4.95 -4.89
CA LEU A 63 8.92 3.76 -4.28
C LEU A 63 7.43 3.92 -4.00
N GLY A 64 6.98 5.14 -3.69
CA GLY A 64 5.55 5.44 -3.54
C GLY A 64 4.80 5.25 -4.85
N ASP A 65 5.36 5.75 -5.96
CA ASP A 65 4.78 5.62 -7.29
C ASP A 65 4.78 4.16 -7.76
N LEU A 66 5.86 3.42 -7.48
CA LEU A 66 5.93 1.98 -7.75
C LEU A 66 4.83 1.23 -6.99
N LEU A 67 4.65 1.51 -5.69
CA LEU A 67 3.60 0.89 -4.91
C LEU A 67 2.21 1.24 -5.46
N ALA A 68 1.96 2.50 -5.80
CA ALA A 68 0.67 2.93 -6.34
C ALA A 68 0.35 2.20 -7.66
N GLY A 69 1.29 2.18 -8.60
CA GLY A 69 1.12 1.46 -9.87
C GLY A 69 0.93 -0.03 -9.70
N PHE A 70 1.71 -0.66 -8.81
CA PHE A 70 1.58 -2.08 -8.51
C PHE A 70 0.24 -2.41 -7.86
N ALA A 71 -0.22 -1.61 -6.89
CA ALA A 71 -1.48 -1.83 -6.20
C ALA A 71 -2.68 -1.76 -7.16
N VAL A 72 -2.67 -0.82 -8.10
CA VAL A 72 -3.71 -0.72 -9.14
C VAL A 72 -3.71 -1.96 -10.05
N GLY A 73 -2.54 -2.38 -10.52
CA GLY A 73 -2.40 -3.57 -11.37
C GLY A 73 -2.82 -4.87 -10.64
N TRP A 74 -2.42 -5.00 -9.38
CA TRP A 74 -2.80 -6.13 -8.52
C TRP A 74 -4.31 -6.15 -8.28
N GLY A 75 -4.92 -5.01 -7.94
CA GLY A 75 -6.36 -4.87 -7.75
C GLY A 75 -7.15 -5.20 -9.02
N ALA A 76 -6.71 -4.72 -10.18
CA ALA A 76 -7.34 -5.02 -11.46
C ALA A 76 -7.28 -6.52 -11.78
N ARG A 77 -6.18 -7.19 -11.46
CA ARG A 77 -6.05 -8.65 -11.61
C ARG A 77 -7.02 -9.38 -10.68
N CYS A 78 -7.09 -9.01 -9.41
CA CYS A 78 -8.03 -9.62 -8.45
C CYS A 78 -9.48 -9.46 -8.93
N LEU A 79 -9.84 -8.27 -9.41
CA LEU A 79 -11.16 -8.03 -10.00
C LEU A 79 -11.45 -8.94 -11.20
N ALA A 80 -10.49 -9.11 -12.09
CA ALA A 80 -10.61 -10.00 -13.25
C ALA A 80 -10.78 -11.49 -12.84
N CYS A 81 -10.31 -11.86 -11.65
CA CYS A 81 -10.50 -13.19 -11.05
C CYS A 81 -11.80 -13.29 -10.23
N GLY A 82 -12.64 -12.26 -10.21
CA GLY A 82 -13.91 -12.24 -9.47
C GLY A 82 -13.78 -11.89 -8.00
N GLU A 83 -12.61 -11.38 -7.57
CA GLU A 83 -12.40 -10.91 -6.21
C GLU A 83 -12.77 -9.43 -6.08
N GLU A 84 -13.45 -9.07 -4.99
CA GLU A 84 -13.71 -7.67 -4.70
C GLU A 84 -12.43 -6.96 -4.22
N PRO A 85 -12.15 -5.72 -4.71
CA PRO A 85 -10.99 -4.94 -4.29
C PRO A 85 -11.19 -4.39 -2.87
N ARG A 86 -10.92 -5.20 -1.87
CA ARG A 86 -10.98 -4.87 -0.44
C ARG A 86 -9.60 -4.51 0.11
N GLY A 87 -9.55 -4.06 1.35
CA GLY A 87 -8.31 -3.76 2.07
C GLY A 87 -7.30 -4.90 2.07
N THR A 88 -7.75 -6.16 2.09
CA THR A 88 -6.90 -7.34 1.98
C THR A 88 -6.10 -7.39 0.67
N VAL A 89 -6.70 -6.96 -0.44
CA VAL A 89 -6.03 -6.90 -1.75
C VAL A 89 -4.93 -5.82 -1.74
N LEU A 90 -5.22 -4.66 -1.18
CA LEU A 90 -4.23 -3.59 -1.03
C LEU A 90 -3.16 -3.95 0.00
N ALA A 91 -3.51 -4.66 1.07
CA ALA A 91 -2.56 -5.16 2.05
C ALA A 91 -1.58 -6.15 1.42
N ALA A 92 -2.07 -7.10 0.60
CA ALA A 92 -1.22 -8.03 -0.13
C ALA A 92 -0.25 -7.30 -1.07
N ALA A 93 -0.73 -6.29 -1.81
CA ALA A 93 0.13 -5.49 -2.68
C ALA A 93 1.21 -4.74 -1.89
N ALA A 94 0.85 -4.15 -0.74
CA ALA A 94 1.80 -3.43 0.11
C ALA A 94 2.83 -4.36 0.75
N LEU A 95 2.45 -5.57 1.18
CA LEU A 95 3.37 -6.58 1.71
C LEU A 95 4.33 -7.10 0.65
N LEU A 96 3.85 -7.38 -0.57
CA LEU A 96 4.72 -7.79 -1.68
C LEU A 96 5.74 -6.71 -2.04
N HIS A 97 5.31 -5.46 -2.07
CA HIS A 97 6.20 -4.32 -2.29
C HIS A 97 7.24 -4.18 -1.18
N ALA A 98 6.84 -4.33 0.09
CA ALA A 98 7.75 -4.30 1.23
C ALA A 98 8.77 -5.45 1.16
N GLU A 99 8.34 -6.67 0.83
CA GLU A 99 9.20 -7.83 0.66
C GLU A 99 10.19 -7.65 -0.50
N ALA A 100 9.73 -7.14 -1.64
CA ALA A 100 10.62 -6.82 -2.76
C ALA A 100 11.68 -5.79 -2.37
N SER A 101 11.29 -4.78 -1.60
CA SER A 101 12.22 -3.75 -1.10
C SER A 101 13.23 -4.33 -0.11
N ARG A 102 12.81 -5.23 0.77
CA ARG A 102 13.67 -5.90 1.75
C ARG A 102 14.66 -6.87 1.11
N THR A 103 14.21 -7.66 0.14
CA THR A 103 15.06 -8.63 -0.58
C THR A 103 16.01 -7.98 -1.59
N SER A 104 15.76 -6.72 -1.93
CA SER A 104 16.58 -5.91 -2.84
C SER A 104 17.44 -4.89 -2.08
N GLU A 105 18.04 -5.28 -0.95
CA GLU A 105 18.82 -4.38 -0.07
C GLU A 105 19.91 -3.60 -0.80
N ASN A 106 20.52 -4.21 -1.83
CA ASN A 106 21.55 -3.59 -2.65
C ASN A 106 21.01 -2.86 -3.89
N ALA A 107 19.68 -2.83 -4.07
CA ALA A 107 19.09 -2.14 -5.22
C ALA A 107 19.29 -0.63 -5.08
N SER A 108 19.83 0.00 -6.11
CA SER A 108 20.08 1.45 -6.12
C SER A 108 18.89 2.26 -6.62
N SER A 109 17.87 1.61 -7.20
CA SER A 109 16.75 2.28 -7.85
C SER A 109 15.41 1.55 -7.67
N ALA A 110 14.31 2.32 -7.79
CA ALA A 110 12.97 1.76 -7.79
C ALA A 110 12.73 0.75 -8.93
N SER A 111 13.42 0.91 -10.07
CA SER A 111 13.31 -0.02 -11.21
C SER A 111 13.91 -1.40 -10.91
N GLU A 112 14.95 -1.49 -10.09
CA GLU A 112 15.50 -2.78 -9.64
C GLU A 112 14.54 -3.48 -8.68
N ILE A 113 13.93 -2.74 -7.77
CA ILE A 113 12.89 -3.25 -6.86
C ILE A 113 11.67 -3.72 -7.66
N ALA A 114 11.30 -3.01 -8.74
CA ALA A 114 10.21 -3.42 -9.62
C ALA A 114 10.46 -4.79 -10.29
N LYS A 115 11.70 -5.11 -10.65
CA LYS A 115 12.06 -6.44 -11.19
C LYS A 115 11.86 -7.54 -10.15
N THR A 116 12.36 -7.32 -8.93
CA THR A 116 12.16 -8.26 -7.80
C THR A 116 10.68 -8.46 -7.50
N LEU A 117 9.91 -7.37 -7.48
CA LEU A 117 8.46 -7.41 -7.27
C LEU A 117 7.75 -8.23 -8.36
N ALA A 118 8.14 -8.07 -9.62
CA ALA A 118 7.60 -8.85 -10.72
C ALA A 118 7.94 -10.35 -10.60
N GLU A 119 9.12 -10.70 -10.11
CA GLU A 119 9.53 -12.10 -9.85
C GLU A 119 8.73 -12.72 -8.70
N LEU A 120 8.56 -12.01 -7.58
CA LEU A 120 7.75 -12.46 -6.45
C LEU A 120 6.30 -12.69 -6.87
N THR A 121 5.74 -11.75 -7.63
CA THR A 121 4.37 -11.83 -8.15
C THR A 121 4.19 -13.06 -9.04
N ARG A 122 5.12 -13.32 -9.96
CA ARG A 122 5.07 -14.52 -10.83
C ARG A 122 5.08 -15.82 -10.04
N ARG A 123 5.89 -15.92 -8.98
CA ARG A 123 5.96 -17.12 -8.12
C ARG A 123 4.63 -17.39 -7.41
N ILE A 124 3.98 -16.34 -6.89
CA ILE A 124 2.70 -16.46 -6.20
C ILE A 124 1.57 -16.84 -7.17
N CYS A 125 1.57 -16.26 -8.37
CA CYS A 125 0.53 -16.49 -9.36
C CYS A 125 0.70 -17.79 -10.16
N ALA A 126 1.84 -18.48 -10.06
CA ALA A 126 2.09 -19.75 -10.74
C ALA A 126 1.57 -20.98 -9.95
N ASN A 127 1.20 -20.80 -8.68
CA ASN A 127 0.63 -21.80 -7.80
C ASN A 127 -0.88 -21.64 -7.70
#